data_853d98438af507cfc1a268cc01653c73
#
_entry.id   853d98438af507cfc1a268cc01653c73
#
_cell.length_a   1.000
_cell.length_b   1.000
_cell.length_c   1.000
_cell.angle_alpha   90.00
_cell.angle_beta   90.00
_cell.angle_gamma   90.00
#
_symmetry.space_group_name_H-M   'P 1'
#
loop_
_entity.id
_entity.type
_entity.pdbx_description
1 polymer ?
#
loop_
_entity_poly.entity_id
_entity_poly.type
_entity_poly.pdbx_seq_one_letter_code
_entity_poly.pdbx_strand_id
1 'polypeptide(L)'
;MRSGYHLLCDLHKNEVASSLDTAGQKKFWNNLWKLNIPNKMKIFHLQACTNSIPTMLNLHKLRIVPSSVCSLHHAREESVLHALWFCQDIWSVWGSCFTSLPSKFSRVSLFRDLLELVFCSSLNAEVFAMTCWSIWSRQNKLRVGEVVWPSNKIAGVAQHHLQEFQQV
;
A
#
# COMPACT_ATOMS: atom_id res chain seq x y z
N MET A 1 -19.61 4.09 22.63
CA MET A 1 -18.22 4.40 22.22
C MET A 1 -18.18 4.48 20.70
N ARG A 2 -18.00 5.66 20.13
CA ARG A 2 -17.78 5.79 18.68
C ARG A 2 -16.38 5.23 18.37
N SER A 3 -16.32 4.24 17.48
CA SER A 3 -15.07 3.61 17.06
C SER A 3 -14.09 4.66 16.55
N GLY A 4 -12.78 4.56 16.87
CA GLY A 4 -11.71 5.46 16.38
C GLY A 4 -11.66 5.60 14.86
N TYR A 5 -12.29 4.66 14.16
CA TYR A 5 -12.51 4.66 12.71
C TYR A 5 -13.37 5.86 12.24
N HIS A 6 -14.44 6.21 12.96
CA HIS A 6 -15.29 7.38 12.64
C HIS A 6 -14.56 8.71 12.86
N LEU A 7 -13.71 8.76 13.88
CA LEU A 7 -12.91 9.98 14.16
C LEU A 7 -11.88 10.25 13.06
N LEU A 8 -11.22 9.23 12.55
CA LEU A 8 -10.27 9.36 11.40
C LEU A 8 -10.98 9.78 10.10
N CYS A 9 -12.17 9.26 9.84
CA CYS A 9 -12.99 9.68 8.70
C CYS A 9 -13.48 11.13 8.83
N ASP A 10 -13.82 11.58 10.04
CA ASP A 10 -14.34 12.93 10.30
C ASP A 10 -13.21 13.98 10.30
N LEU A 11 -12.01 13.65 10.81
CA LEU A 11 -10.83 14.51 10.71
C LEU A 11 -10.39 14.74 9.26
N HIS A 12 -10.46 13.69 8.43
CA HIS A 12 -10.14 13.82 7.00
C HIS A 12 -11.16 14.63 6.20
N LYS A 13 -12.44 14.62 6.60
CA LYS A 13 -13.47 15.47 5.98
C LYS A 13 -13.21 16.97 6.17
N ASN A 14 -12.61 17.36 7.27
CA ASN A 14 -12.36 18.77 7.58
C ASN A 14 -11.08 19.34 6.94
N GLU A 15 -10.06 18.53 6.65
CA GLU A 15 -8.84 18.98 5.96
C GLU A 15 -8.97 19.04 4.43
N VAL A 16 -9.93 18.32 3.85
CA VAL A 16 -10.15 18.20 2.40
C VAL A 16 -11.23 19.16 1.88
N ALA A 17 -11.76 20.04 2.73
CA ALA A 17 -12.82 21.00 2.36
C ALA A 17 -12.32 22.20 1.53
N SER A 18 -11.08 22.21 1.04
CA SER A 18 -10.61 23.24 0.13
C SER A 18 -10.09 22.67 -1.18
N SER A 19 -10.90 22.83 -2.20
CA SER A 19 -10.62 22.94 -3.63
C SER A 19 -10.62 21.72 -4.53
N LEU A 20 -11.55 21.75 -5.46
CA LEU A 20 -11.42 21.59 -6.93
C LEU A 20 -11.31 20.22 -7.59
N ASP A 21 -11.28 19.07 -6.89
CA ASP A 21 -11.54 17.80 -7.59
C ASP A 21 -12.32 16.76 -6.75
N THR A 22 -13.49 17.18 -6.28
CA THR A 22 -14.40 16.26 -5.56
C THR A 22 -14.87 15.09 -6.43
N ALA A 23 -14.96 15.27 -7.74
CA ALA A 23 -15.38 14.24 -8.69
C ALA A 23 -14.27 13.19 -8.90
N GLY A 24 -13.03 13.61 -9.15
CA GLY A 24 -11.87 12.72 -9.31
C GLY A 24 -11.57 11.96 -8.02
N GLN A 25 -11.64 12.64 -6.89
CA GLN A 25 -11.45 12.02 -5.59
C GLN A 25 -12.53 10.95 -5.29
N LYS A 26 -13.79 11.26 -5.57
CA LYS A 26 -14.90 10.32 -5.43
C LYS A 26 -14.73 9.10 -6.35
N LYS A 27 -14.31 9.32 -7.61
CA LYS A 27 -14.01 8.25 -8.56
C LYS A 27 -12.89 7.35 -8.08
N PHE A 28 -11.79 7.91 -7.57
CA PHE A 28 -10.66 7.17 -7.00
C PHE A 28 -11.12 6.22 -5.87
N TRP A 29 -11.83 6.74 -4.87
CA TRP A 29 -12.30 5.93 -3.76
C TRP A 29 -13.33 4.88 -4.21
N ASN A 30 -14.21 5.22 -5.14
CA ASN A 30 -15.13 4.25 -5.71
C ASN A 30 -14.39 3.10 -6.40
N ASN A 31 -13.29 3.37 -7.12
CA ASN A 31 -12.48 2.33 -7.75
C ASN A 31 -11.86 1.41 -6.69
N LEU A 32 -11.31 1.97 -5.61
CA LEU A 32 -10.76 1.16 -4.51
C LEU A 32 -11.82 0.25 -3.87
N TRP A 33 -13.01 0.80 -3.58
CA TRP A 33 -14.08 0.02 -2.94
C TRP A 33 -14.73 -1.02 -3.85
N LYS A 34 -14.63 -0.85 -5.16
CA LYS A 34 -15.12 -1.82 -6.16
C LYS A 34 -14.19 -3.01 -6.39
N LEU A 35 -12.94 -2.96 -5.96
CA LEU A 35 -12.03 -4.10 -6.12
C LEU A 35 -12.62 -5.36 -5.48
N ASN A 36 -12.49 -6.49 -6.15
CA ASN A 36 -12.91 -7.80 -5.62
C ASN A 36 -11.79 -8.43 -4.77
N ILE A 37 -11.50 -7.79 -3.63
CA ILE A 37 -10.49 -8.21 -2.64
C ILE A 37 -11.08 -8.14 -1.23
N PRO A 38 -10.48 -8.83 -0.23
CA PRO A 38 -10.93 -8.76 1.15
C PRO A 38 -10.98 -7.33 1.70
N ASN A 39 -12.02 -7.03 2.49
CA ASN A 39 -12.23 -5.68 3.05
C ASN A 39 -11.05 -5.17 3.88
N LYS A 40 -10.36 -6.06 4.62
CA LYS A 40 -9.15 -5.68 5.38
C LYS A 40 -8.05 -5.09 4.49
N MET A 41 -7.96 -5.54 3.24
CA MET A 41 -6.98 -5.02 2.28
C MET A 41 -7.42 -3.67 1.69
N LYS A 42 -8.71 -3.46 1.47
CA LYS A 42 -9.24 -2.13 1.08
C LYS A 42 -8.96 -1.09 2.16
N ILE A 43 -9.16 -1.45 3.44
CA ILE A 43 -8.84 -0.59 4.58
C ILE A 43 -7.33 -0.29 4.63
N PHE A 44 -6.48 -1.29 4.42
CA PHE A 44 -5.03 -1.10 4.33
C PHE A 44 -4.66 -0.10 3.23
N HIS A 45 -5.24 -0.21 2.03
CA HIS A 45 -4.99 0.73 0.94
C HIS A 45 -5.48 2.14 1.26
N LEU A 46 -6.62 2.28 1.91
CA LEU A 46 -7.09 3.57 2.44
C LEU A 46 -6.04 4.18 3.37
N GLN A 47 -5.54 3.39 4.33
CA GLN A 47 -4.51 3.83 5.27
C GLN A 47 -3.18 4.16 4.59
N ALA A 48 -2.77 3.38 3.57
CA ALA A 48 -1.58 3.65 2.79
C ALA A 48 -1.69 4.95 1.99
N CYS A 49 -2.84 5.19 1.34
CA CYS A 49 -3.12 6.44 0.60
C CYS A 49 -3.19 7.68 1.50
N THR A 50 -3.57 7.51 2.77
CA THR A 50 -3.64 8.59 3.76
C THR A 50 -2.39 8.66 4.64
N ASN A 51 -1.32 7.94 4.26
CA ASN A 51 -0.04 7.90 4.97
C ASN A 51 -0.16 7.51 6.45
N SER A 52 -1.11 6.64 6.81
CA SER A 52 -1.39 6.26 8.20
C SER A 52 -0.97 4.83 8.57
N ILE A 53 -0.34 4.07 7.67
CA ILE A 53 0.26 2.79 8.05
C ILE A 53 1.56 3.01 8.87
N PRO A 54 1.89 2.11 9.82
CA PRO A 54 3.02 2.28 10.74
C PRO A 54 4.37 1.95 10.08
N THR A 55 4.78 2.74 9.08
CA THR A 55 6.14 2.71 8.50
C THR A 55 7.16 3.23 9.51
N MET A 56 8.46 2.93 9.30
CA MET A 56 9.52 3.46 10.16
C MET A 56 9.51 4.99 10.21
N LEU A 57 9.22 5.67 9.07
CA LEU A 57 9.09 7.11 9.04
C LEU A 57 7.92 7.62 9.89
N ASN A 58 6.74 6.98 9.81
CA ASN A 58 5.58 7.38 10.59
C ASN A 58 5.77 7.08 12.08
N LEU A 59 6.34 5.92 12.42
CA LEU A 59 6.66 5.57 13.81
C LEU A 59 7.73 6.50 14.41
N HIS A 60 8.73 6.92 13.62
CA HIS A 60 9.74 7.89 14.06
C HIS A 60 9.12 9.26 14.32
N LYS A 61 8.22 9.75 13.46
CA LYS A 61 7.47 11.00 13.69
C LYS A 61 6.66 10.97 14.99
N LEU A 62 6.13 9.81 15.35
CA LEU A 62 5.40 9.58 16.61
C LEU A 62 6.34 9.30 17.81
N ARG A 63 7.67 9.36 17.61
CA ARG A 63 8.69 9.06 18.63
C ARG A 63 8.61 7.65 19.23
N ILE A 64 8.07 6.68 18.48
CA ILE A 64 7.96 5.28 18.87
C ILE A 64 9.27 4.54 18.59
N VAL A 65 9.94 4.89 17.48
CA VAL A 65 11.24 4.31 17.09
C VAL A 65 12.31 5.41 16.96
N PRO A 66 13.59 5.09 17.19
CA PRO A 66 14.66 6.09 17.15
C PRO A 66 15.09 6.50 15.73
N SER A 67 14.73 5.72 14.70
CA SER A 67 15.16 5.95 13.32
C SER A 67 14.02 5.77 12.34
N SER A 68 14.00 6.61 11.28
CA SER A 68 13.05 6.52 10.15
C SER A 68 13.53 5.59 9.03
N VAL A 69 14.74 5.04 9.15
CA VAL A 69 15.42 4.28 8.09
C VAL A 69 14.77 2.90 7.92
N CYS A 70 14.66 2.46 6.66
CA CYS A 70 14.12 1.15 6.31
C CYS A 70 14.90 0.03 7.03
N SER A 71 14.17 -0.85 7.70
CA SER A 71 14.73 -1.96 8.47
C SER A 71 15.34 -3.07 7.63
N LEU A 72 15.07 -3.10 6.32
CA LEU A 72 15.54 -4.16 5.42
C LEU A 72 16.93 -3.86 4.83
N HIS A 73 17.14 -2.63 4.34
CA HIS A 73 18.40 -2.29 3.66
C HIS A 73 19.15 -1.08 4.27
N HIS A 74 18.60 -0.44 5.30
CA HIS A 74 19.24 0.64 6.08
C HIS A 74 19.79 1.84 5.28
N ALA A 75 19.32 2.06 4.03
CA ALA A 75 19.85 3.08 3.14
C ALA A 75 18.97 4.32 2.97
N ARG A 76 17.65 4.20 3.15
CA ARG A 76 16.68 5.29 2.93
C ARG A 76 15.59 5.27 3.99
N GLU A 77 14.94 6.42 4.17
CA GLU A 77 13.75 6.51 5.01
C GLU A 77 12.62 5.62 4.47
N GLU A 78 11.95 4.93 5.38
CA GLU A 78 10.83 4.05 5.03
C GLU A 78 9.52 4.83 5.06
N SER A 79 9.23 5.55 3.99
CA SER A 79 7.89 6.07 3.71
C SER A 79 6.95 4.94 3.23
N VAL A 80 5.65 5.21 3.16
CA VAL A 80 4.66 4.26 2.58
C VAL A 80 5.06 3.85 1.17
N LEU A 81 5.41 4.83 0.33
CA LEU A 81 5.80 4.59 -1.05
C LEU A 81 7.11 3.81 -1.14
N HIS A 82 8.07 4.08 -0.25
CA HIS A 82 9.30 3.30 -0.17
C HIS A 82 8.99 1.84 0.22
N ALA A 83 8.25 1.63 1.30
CA ALA A 83 7.94 0.30 1.81
C ALA A 83 7.20 -0.60 0.81
N LEU A 84 6.31 -0.01 0.00
CA LEU A 84 5.43 -0.77 -0.89
C LEU A 84 5.87 -0.76 -2.35
N TRP A 85 6.78 0.13 -2.76
CA TRP A 85 7.14 0.29 -4.17
C TRP A 85 8.65 0.41 -4.44
N PHE A 86 9.36 1.31 -3.77
CA PHE A 86 10.75 1.64 -4.10
C PHE A 86 11.82 0.86 -3.32
N CYS A 87 11.44 0.05 -2.35
CA CYS A 87 12.40 -0.73 -1.59
C CYS A 87 13.09 -1.76 -2.49
N GLN A 88 14.42 -1.83 -2.42
CA GLN A 88 15.23 -2.75 -3.23
C GLN A 88 14.87 -4.21 -3.01
N ASP A 89 14.53 -4.59 -1.78
CA ASP A 89 14.18 -5.97 -1.40
C ASP A 89 12.89 -6.48 -2.04
N ILE A 90 12.07 -5.58 -2.58
CA ILE A 90 10.80 -5.95 -3.22
C ILE A 90 10.79 -5.77 -4.75
N TRP A 91 11.90 -5.35 -5.35
CA TRP A 91 11.96 -5.18 -6.80
C TRP A 91 11.67 -6.47 -7.57
N SER A 92 12.17 -7.60 -7.08
CA SER A 92 11.91 -8.91 -7.68
C SER A 92 10.42 -9.28 -7.66
N VAL A 93 9.68 -8.80 -6.66
CA VAL A 93 8.22 -9.01 -6.55
C VAL A 93 7.50 -8.33 -7.71
N TRP A 94 7.82 -7.04 -7.92
CA TRP A 94 7.17 -6.24 -8.97
C TRP A 94 7.55 -6.71 -10.37
N GLY A 95 8.81 -7.10 -10.59
CA GLY A 95 9.25 -7.72 -11.84
C GLY A 95 8.57 -9.04 -12.16
N SER A 96 8.15 -9.78 -11.14
CA SER A 96 7.39 -11.04 -11.30
C SER A 96 5.91 -10.81 -11.60
N CYS A 97 5.32 -9.75 -11.01
CA CYS A 97 3.91 -9.41 -11.21
C CYS A 97 3.66 -8.67 -12.54
N PHE A 98 4.60 -7.81 -12.93
CA PHE A 98 4.41 -6.87 -14.05
C PHE A 98 5.68 -6.78 -14.87
N THR A 99 5.71 -7.46 -16.02
CA THR A 99 6.87 -7.60 -16.89
C THR A 99 7.30 -6.30 -17.55
N SER A 100 6.42 -5.31 -17.67
CA SER A 100 6.72 -4.00 -18.26
C SER A 100 5.91 -2.91 -17.57
N LEU A 101 6.58 -2.15 -16.70
CA LEU A 101 5.98 -0.97 -16.06
C LEU A 101 6.33 0.29 -16.86
N PRO A 102 5.33 1.11 -17.23
CA PRO A 102 5.60 2.40 -17.88
C PRO A 102 6.46 3.32 -17.01
N SER A 103 7.31 4.15 -17.62
CA SER A 103 8.22 5.07 -16.93
C SER A 103 7.53 6.03 -15.95
N LYS A 104 6.25 6.33 -16.14
CA LYS A 104 5.45 7.16 -15.22
C LYS A 104 5.40 6.60 -13.80
N PHE A 105 5.50 5.27 -13.63
CA PHE A 105 5.49 4.62 -12.31
C PHE A 105 6.76 4.89 -11.47
N SER A 106 7.85 5.28 -12.11
CA SER A 106 9.09 5.67 -11.41
C SER A 106 9.09 7.12 -10.89
N ARG A 107 8.11 7.94 -11.27
CA ARG A 107 8.03 9.37 -10.96
C ARG A 107 6.97 9.74 -9.92
N VAL A 108 6.33 8.75 -9.32
CA VAL A 108 5.29 9.00 -8.30
C VAL A 108 5.91 9.49 -7.00
N SER A 109 5.21 10.40 -6.33
CA SER A 109 5.63 10.98 -5.05
C SER A 109 4.80 10.48 -3.87
N LEU A 110 3.57 10.04 -4.11
CA LEU A 110 2.66 9.53 -3.10
C LEU A 110 2.14 8.14 -3.50
N PHE A 111 1.85 7.31 -2.51
CA PHE A 111 1.25 6.00 -2.77
C PHE A 111 -0.13 6.11 -3.44
N ARG A 112 -0.88 7.14 -3.12
CA ARG A 112 -2.15 7.44 -3.78
C ARG A 112 -1.99 7.64 -5.29
N ASP A 113 -0.97 8.41 -5.71
CA ASP A 113 -0.70 8.66 -7.13
C ASP A 113 -0.34 7.35 -7.87
N LEU A 114 0.43 6.49 -7.19
CA LEU A 114 0.77 5.17 -7.69
C LEU A 114 -0.49 4.33 -7.93
N LEU A 115 -1.39 4.27 -6.96
CA LEU A 115 -2.64 3.50 -7.07
C LEU A 115 -3.58 4.09 -8.13
N GLU A 116 -3.62 5.41 -8.28
CA GLU A 116 -4.38 6.07 -9.35
C GLU A 116 -3.84 5.71 -10.73
N LEU A 117 -2.51 5.67 -10.91
CA LEU A 117 -1.89 5.19 -12.15
C LEU A 117 -2.24 3.72 -12.44
N VAL A 118 -2.32 2.87 -11.42
CA VAL A 118 -2.77 1.48 -11.58
C VAL A 118 -4.21 1.44 -12.08
N PHE A 119 -5.12 2.22 -11.48
CA PHE A 119 -6.52 2.30 -11.92
C PHE A 119 -6.70 2.84 -13.34
N CYS A 120 -5.77 3.67 -13.82
CA CYS A 120 -5.79 4.24 -15.16
C CYS A 120 -4.99 3.43 -16.19
N SER A 121 -4.39 2.32 -15.78
CA SER A 121 -3.57 1.46 -16.64
C SER A 121 -4.29 0.15 -16.97
N SER A 122 -3.66 -0.68 -17.82
CA SER A 122 -4.10 -2.05 -18.10
C SER A 122 -3.65 -3.07 -17.04
N LEU A 123 -3.01 -2.63 -15.96
CA LEU A 123 -2.55 -3.51 -14.89
C LEU A 123 -3.74 -4.04 -14.08
N ASN A 124 -3.63 -5.28 -13.63
CA ASN A 124 -4.63 -5.86 -12.73
C ASN A 124 -4.53 -5.21 -11.34
N ALA A 125 -5.47 -4.32 -11.03
CA ALA A 125 -5.50 -3.56 -9.79
C ALA A 125 -5.69 -4.46 -8.55
N GLU A 126 -6.38 -5.58 -8.68
CA GLU A 126 -6.60 -6.54 -7.59
C GLU A 126 -5.32 -7.31 -7.27
N VAL A 127 -4.58 -7.77 -8.30
CA VAL A 127 -3.25 -8.37 -8.12
C VAL A 127 -2.30 -7.36 -7.50
N PHE A 128 -2.30 -6.11 -7.97
CA PHE A 128 -1.48 -5.05 -7.37
C PHE A 128 -1.80 -4.86 -5.89
N ALA A 129 -3.08 -4.74 -5.55
CA ALA A 129 -3.52 -4.53 -4.18
C ALA A 129 -3.17 -5.72 -3.26
N MET A 130 -3.38 -6.95 -3.72
CA MET A 130 -3.01 -8.16 -2.97
C MET A 130 -1.50 -8.24 -2.76
N THR A 131 -0.71 -7.85 -3.76
CA THR A 131 0.76 -7.84 -3.68
C THR A 131 1.25 -6.80 -2.67
N CYS A 132 0.72 -5.57 -2.68
CA CYS A 132 1.03 -4.55 -1.67
C CYS A 132 0.75 -5.04 -0.24
N TRP A 133 -0.41 -5.66 -0.01
CA TRP A 133 -0.75 -6.24 1.28
C TRP A 133 0.22 -7.35 1.70
N SER A 134 0.58 -8.23 0.77
CA SER A 134 1.50 -9.35 1.03
C SER A 134 2.91 -8.86 1.36
N ILE A 135 3.40 -7.82 0.66
CA ILE A 135 4.66 -7.13 0.97
C ILE A 135 4.61 -6.56 2.39
N TRP A 136 3.56 -5.79 2.71
CA TRP A 136 3.39 -5.17 4.01
C TRP A 136 3.30 -6.19 5.15
N SER A 137 2.50 -7.24 4.96
CA SER A 137 2.36 -8.33 5.93
C SER A 137 3.70 -9.03 6.21
N ARG A 138 4.48 -9.30 5.15
CA ARG A 138 5.81 -9.90 5.28
C ARG A 138 6.77 -8.98 6.04
N GLN A 139 6.79 -7.69 5.73
CA GLN A 139 7.67 -6.73 6.42
C GLN A 139 7.36 -6.65 7.92
N ASN A 140 6.07 -6.64 8.29
CA ASN A 140 5.67 -6.63 9.69
C ASN A 140 6.10 -7.90 10.43
N LYS A 141 5.97 -9.06 9.81
CA LYS A 141 6.45 -10.33 10.36
C LYS A 141 7.97 -10.33 10.58
N LEU A 142 8.74 -9.81 9.61
CA LEU A 142 10.20 -9.67 9.75
C LEU A 142 10.57 -8.76 10.92
N ARG A 143 9.85 -7.66 11.14
CA ARG A 143 10.11 -6.73 12.25
C ARG A 143 9.93 -7.35 13.63
N VAL A 144 9.05 -8.33 13.75
CA VAL A 144 8.84 -9.07 15.02
C VAL A 144 9.62 -10.38 15.08
N GLY A 145 10.54 -10.61 14.15
CA GLY A 145 11.43 -11.77 14.14
C GLY A 145 10.78 -13.08 13.68
N GLU A 146 9.62 -13.00 13.01
CA GLU A 146 8.97 -14.19 12.45
C GLU A 146 9.68 -14.69 11.19
N VAL A 147 9.64 -16.00 10.98
CA VAL A 147 10.10 -16.63 9.74
C VAL A 147 9.10 -16.30 8.62
N VAL A 148 9.62 -15.80 7.50
CA VAL A 148 8.79 -15.39 6.36
C VAL A 148 9.26 -16.02 5.06
N TRP A 149 8.37 -16.08 4.08
CA TRP A 149 8.71 -16.49 2.72
C TRP A 149 9.73 -15.53 2.08
N PRO A 150 10.63 -16.04 1.24
CA PRO A 150 11.49 -15.21 0.41
C PRO A 150 10.68 -14.23 -0.45
N SER A 151 11.24 -13.04 -0.73
CA SER A 151 10.53 -11.99 -1.48
C SER A 151 10.04 -12.45 -2.86
N ASN A 152 10.79 -13.32 -3.55
CA ASN A 152 10.42 -13.88 -4.86
C ASN A 152 9.16 -14.77 -4.84
N LYS A 153 8.70 -15.20 -3.68
CA LYS A 153 7.45 -15.98 -3.53
C LYS A 153 6.21 -15.10 -3.33
N ILE A 154 6.37 -13.83 -2.99
CA ILE A 154 5.24 -12.95 -2.63
C ILE A 154 4.24 -12.81 -3.77
N ALA A 155 4.70 -12.63 -5.01
CA ALA A 155 3.84 -12.49 -6.17
C ALA A 155 2.92 -13.70 -6.37
N GLY A 156 3.47 -14.92 -6.30
CA GLY A 156 2.69 -16.16 -6.41
C GLY A 156 1.70 -16.34 -5.26
N VAL A 157 2.13 -16.04 -4.03
CA VAL A 157 1.25 -16.11 -2.85
C VAL A 157 0.10 -15.09 -2.96
N ALA A 158 0.36 -13.87 -3.41
CA ALA A 158 -0.66 -12.85 -3.59
C ALA A 158 -1.71 -13.25 -4.65
N GLN A 159 -1.26 -13.79 -5.78
CA GLN A 159 -2.15 -14.28 -6.84
C GLN A 159 -2.99 -15.48 -6.37
N HIS A 160 -2.39 -16.42 -5.65
CA HIS A 160 -3.10 -17.57 -5.12
C HIS A 160 -4.19 -17.15 -4.14
N HIS A 161 -3.88 -16.30 -3.16
CA HIS A 161 -4.88 -15.78 -2.21
C HIS A 161 -5.99 -14.98 -2.90
N LEU A 162 -5.68 -14.26 -3.99
CA LEU A 162 -6.71 -13.56 -4.76
C LEU A 162 -7.66 -14.56 -5.42
N GLN A 163 -7.12 -15.62 -6.04
CA GLN A 163 -7.92 -16.66 -6.68
C GLN A 163 -8.81 -17.38 -5.66
N GLU A 164 -8.26 -17.79 -4.51
CA GLU A 164 -9.03 -18.42 -3.44
C GLU A 164 -10.20 -17.53 -2.99
N PHE A 165 -9.93 -16.24 -2.79
CA PHE A 165 -10.97 -15.29 -2.35
C PHE A 165 -12.07 -15.10 -3.40
N GLN A 166 -11.73 -15.10 -4.70
CA GLN A 166 -12.68 -14.88 -5.79
C GLN A 166 -13.50 -16.12 -6.16
N GLN A 167 -13.13 -17.30 -5.67
CA GLN A 167 -13.85 -18.56 -5.89
C GLN A 167 -14.95 -18.83 -4.86
N VAL A 168 -15.01 -18.05 -3.77
CA VAL A 168 -16.01 -18.15 -2.71
C VAL A 168 -17.19 -17.23 -3.00
#